data_660875e317c0ce331b1cfabe42086066
#
_entry.id   660875e317c0ce331b1cfabe42086066
#
_cell.length_a   1.000
_cell.length_b   1.000
_cell.length_c   1.000
_cell.angle_alpha   90.00
_cell.angle_beta   90.00
_cell.angle_gamma   90.00
#
_symmetry.space_group_name_H-M   'P 1'
#
loop_
_entity.id
_entity.type
_entity.pdbx_description
1 polymer ?
#
loop_
_entity_poly.entity_id
_entity_poly.type
_entity_poly.pdbx_seq_one_letter_code
_entity_poly.pdbx_strand_id
1 'polypeptide(L)'
;MLLLDGVLHIEPRVICRAYKNLTYNEWFFPAHFPDQPIMPGSLQIEAFTQAVALPLLITENSGNLPDIPILLAGVDKVRLYRPVFPGDRFEICAKIERIAMGIATATASGYVNNEIVSECKITYKIFEEGKSGG
;
A
#
# COMPACT_ATOMS: atom_id res chain seq x y z
N MET A 1 -7.37 -9.30 -3.77
CA MET A 1 -6.51 -9.93 -2.75
C MET A 1 -6.14 -8.91 -1.69
N LEU A 2 -6.38 -9.19 -0.43
CA LEU A 2 -6.00 -8.32 0.67
C LEU A 2 -4.67 -8.80 1.25
N LEU A 3 -3.64 -7.96 1.18
CA LEU A 3 -2.31 -8.30 1.68
C LEU A 3 -2.02 -7.72 3.06
N LEU A 4 -2.79 -6.74 3.52
CA LEU A 4 -2.56 -6.11 4.82
C LEU A 4 -3.22 -6.93 5.92
N ASP A 5 -2.49 -7.21 7.00
CA ASP A 5 -3.03 -7.89 8.17
C ASP A 5 -3.67 -6.92 9.16
N GLY A 6 -3.19 -5.69 9.22
CA GLY A 6 -3.79 -4.68 10.09
C GLY A 6 -3.34 -3.27 9.77
N VAL A 7 -4.06 -2.33 10.34
CA VAL A 7 -3.77 -0.90 10.24
C VAL A 7 -3.40 -0.39 11.63
N LEU A 8 -2.22 0.21 11.73
CA LEU A 8 -1.71 0.78 12.97
C LEU A 8 -2.22 2.20 13.21
N HIS A 9 -2.36 2.96 12.13
CA HIS A 9 -2.77 4.36 12.20
C HIS A 9 -3.27 4.78 10.82
N ILE A 10 -4.35 5.56 10.80
CA ILE A 10 -4.86 6.12 9.56
C ILE A 10 -5.46 7.49 9.84
N GLU A 11 -5.11 8.46 9.00
CA GLU A 11 -5.73 9.78 8.93
C GLU A 11 -6.26 9.97 7.51
N PRO A 12 -7.57 10.20 7.34
CA PRO A 12 -8.15 10.37 6.01
C PRO A 12 -7.40 11.42 5.19
N ARG A 13 -7.04 11.06 3.97
CA ARG A 13 -6.33 11.90 2.99
C ARG A 13 -4.95 12.37 3.42
N VAL A 14 -4.37 11.78 4.46
CA VAL A 14 -3.06 12.17 4.99
C VAL A 14 -2.08 11.02 5.02
N ILE A 15 -2.38 9.98 5.80
CA ILE A 15 -1.42 8.91 6.05
C ILE A 15 -2.12 7.61 6.43
N CYS A 16 -1.50 6.51 6.06
CA CYS A 16 -1.84 5.18 6.58
C CYS A 16 -0.56 4.45 6.98
N ARG A 17 -0.57 3.88 8.17
CA ARG A 17 0.47 2.96 8.62
C ARG A 17 -0.18 1.60 8.83
N ALA A 18 0.35 0.61 8.16
CA ALA A 18 -0.21 -0.74 8.13
C ALA A 18 0.90 -1.78 8.21
N TYR A 19 0.52 -3.04 8.33
CA TYR A 19 1.51 -4.10 8.40
C TYR A 19 1.01 -5.40 7.80
N LYS A 20 1.96 -6.23 7.42
CA LYS A 20 1.79 -7.62 7.00
C LYS A 20 2.77 -8.47 7.78
N ASN A 21 2.27 -9.47 8.48
CA ASN A 21 3.11 -10.49 9.12
C ASN A 21 3.35 -11.61 8.10
N LEU A 22 4.62 -11.86 7.77
CA LEU A 22 4.97 -12.86 6.78
C LEU A 22 5.25 -14.19 7.47
N THR A 23 4.56 -15.24 7.01
CA THR A 23 4.74 -16.59 7.53
C THR A 23 5.26 -17.50 6.41
N TYR A 24 5.83 -18.65 6.77
CA TYR A 24 6.25 -19.66 5.78
C TYR A 24 5.08 -20.23 5.00
N ASN A 25 3.87 -20.11 5.50
CA ASN A 25 2.66 -20.65 4.87
C ASN A 25 2.07 -19.71 3.80
N GLU A 26 2.70 -18.55 3.55
CA GLU A 26 2.24 -17.67 2.48
C GLU A 26 2.37 -18.37 1.13
N TRP A 27 1.32 -18.24 0.30
CA TRP A 27 1.23 -18.95 -0.97
C TRP A 27 2.35 -18.63 -1.96
N PHE A 28 2.94 -17.44 -1.87
CA PHE A 28 3.98 -17.00 -2.81
C PHE A 28 5.37 -17.55 -2.48
N PHE A 29 5.66 -17.94 -1.24
CA PHE A 29 7.00 -18.36 -0.87
C PHE A 29 7.43 -19.68 -1.55
N PRO A 30 6.57 -20.71 -1.69
CA PRO A 30 6.99 -21.92 -2.40
C PRO A 30 7.34 -21.69 -3.87
N ALA A 31 6.71 -20.70 -4.51
CA ALA A 31 6.93 -20.41 -5.92
C ALA A 31 8.07 -19.43 -6.15
N HIS A 32 8.40 -18.59 -5.16
CA HIS A 32 9.39 -17.53 -5.31
C HIS A 32 10.61 -17.86 -4.47
N PHE A 33 11.45 -18.67 -5.06
CA PHE A 33 12.70 -19.25 -4.59
C PHE A 33 12.51 -20.30 -3.48
N PRO A 34 12.26 -21.57 -3.86
CA PRO A 34 12.05 -22.66 -2.88
C PRO A 34 13.17 -22.81 -1.86
N ASP A 35 14.42 -22.52 -2.24
CA ASP A 35 15.59 -22.64 -1.37
C ASP A 35 15.83 -21.36 -0.53
N GLN A 36 15.32 -20.21 -0.99
CA GLN A 36 15.42 -18.95 -0.29
C GLN A 36 14.12 -18.16 -0.50
N PRO A 37 13.08 -18.45 0.31
CA PRO A 37 11.81 -17.75 0.13
C PRO A 37 11.96 -16.28 0.48
N ILE A 38 11.54 -15.42 -0.46
CA ILE A 38 11.46 -13.97 -0.26
C ILE A 38 10.12 -13.47 -0.75
N MET A 39 9.65 -12.37 -0.18
CA MET A 39 8.44 -11.72 -0.66
C MET A 39 8.72 -11.05 -2.00
N PRO A 40 7.98 -11.40 -3.07
CA PRO A 40 8.18 -10.76 -4.37
C PRO A 40 7.98 -9.25 -4.30
N GLY A 41 8.83 -8.51 -5.03
CA GLY A 41 8.70 -7.05 -5.12
C GLY A 41 7.34 -6.60 -5.63
N SER A 42 6.75 -7.34 -6.57
CA SER A 42 5.42 -7.05 -7.09
C SER A 42 4.34 -7.12 -6.00
N LEU A 43 4.47 -8.03 -5.04
CA LEU A 43 3.52 -8.12 -3.92
C LEU A 43 3.77 -7.05 -2.87
N GLN A 44 5.01 -6.60 -2.70
CA GLN A 44 5.29 -5.42 -1.88
C GLN A 44 4.61 -4.19 -2.45
N ILE A 45 4.70 -4.00 -3.76
CA ILE A 45 4.03 -2.89 -4.45
C ILE A 45 2.51 -3.01 -4.31
N GLU A 46 1.96 -4.20 -4.45
CA GLU A 46 0.52 -4.43 -4.26
C GLU A 46 0.08 -4.06 -2.84
N ALA A 47 0.87 -4.41 -1.83
CA ALA A 47 0.60 -4.00 -0.45
C ALA A 47 0.65 -2.48 -0.30
N PHE A 48 1.59 -1.82 -0.97
CA PHE A 48 1.67 -0.36 -0.98
C PHE A 48 0.43 0.28 -1.60
N THR A 49 -0.06 -0.25 -2.73
CA THR A 49 -1.27 0.29 -3.37
C THR A 49 -2.47 0.18 -2.45
N GLN A 50 -2.58 -0.93 -1.71
CA GLN A 50 -3.66 -1.12 -0.73
C GLN A 50 -3.56 -0.12 0.42
N ALA A 51 -2.36 0.10 0.94
CA ALA A 51 -2.13 1.03 2.04
C ALA A 51 -2.41 2.48 1.63
N VAL A 52 -2.09 2.86 0.41
CA VAL A 52 -2.39 4.21 -0.11
C VAL A 52 -3.88 4.39 -0.36
N ALA A 53 -4.57 3.34 -0.82
CA ALA A 53 -6.00 3.41 -1.11
C ALA A 53 -6.83 3.68 0.14
N LEU A 54 -6.45 3.12 1.29
CA LEU A 54 -7.24 3.23 2.51
C LEU A 54 -7.51 4.68 2.94
N PRO A 55 -6.51 5.57 3.07
CA PRO A 55 -6.78 6.94 3.48
C PRO A 55 -7.53 7.76 2.42
N LEU A 56 -7.55 7.30 1.18
CA LEU A 56 -8.35 7.93 0.13
C LEU A 56 -9.81 7.49 0.18
N LEU A 57 -10.08 6.28 0.66
CA LEU A 57 -11.42 5.70 0.70
C LEU A 57 -12.16 5.95 2.01
N ILE A 58 -11.44 6.17 3.11
CA ILE A 58 -12.04 6.37 4.43
C ILE A 58 -12.40 7.85 4.61
N THR A 59 -13.63 8.10 5.09
CA THR A 59 -14.08 9.44 5.46
C THR A 59 -14.14 9.55 6.99
N GLU A 60 -14.03 10.78 7.48
CA GLU A 60 -13.97 11.05 8.92
C GLU A 60 -15.24 10.61 9.68
N ASN A 61 -16.38 10.56 9.01
CA ASN A 61 -17.68 10.40 9.64
C ASN A 61 -18.30 9.01 9.49
N SER A 62 -17.65 8.08 8.82
CA SER A 62 -18.23 6.76 8.64
C SER A 62 -17.20 5.68 8.94
N GLY A 63 -17.58 4.70 9.72
CA GLY A 63 -16.79 3.49 9.87
C GLY A 63 -16.83 2.60 8.65
N ASN A 64 -17.53 3.02 7.60
CA ASN A 64 -17.64 2.29 6.35
C ASN A 64 -16.83 2.96 5.25
N LEU A 65 -16.22 2.17 4.38
CA LEU A 65 -15.56 2.70 3.20
C LEU A 65 -16.61 3.32 2.28
N PRO A 66 -16.43 4.58 1.87
CA PRO A 66 -17.34 5.18 0.91
C PRO A 66 -17.21 4.52 -0.45
N ASP A 67 -18.29 4.55 -1.21
CA ASP A 67 -18.33 4.00 -2.55
C ASP A 67 -17.77 5.01 -3.56
N ILE A 68 -16.57 5.52 -3.29
CA ILE A 68 -15.90 6.45 -4.19
C ILE A 68 -14.96 5.64 -5.07
N PRO A 69 -15.18 5.62 -6.39
CA PRO A 69 -14.26 4.90 -7.26
C PRO A 69 -12.90 5.58 -7.29
N ILE A 70 -11.86 4.80 -7.12
CA ILE A 70 -10.50 5.24 -7.35
C ILE A 70 -9.86 4.29 -8.36
N LEU A 71 -8.99 4.82 -9.17
CA LEU A 71 -8.28 4.05 -10.19
C LEU A 71 -6.78 4.23 -10.02
N LEU A 72 -6.06 3.12 -9.89
CA LEU A 72 -4.60 3.18 -9.88
C LEU A 72 -4.12 3.66 -11.23
N ALA A 73 -3.52 4.83 -11.26
CA ALA A 73 -3.08 5.48 -12.49
C ALA A 73 -1.58 5.28 -12.76
N GLY A 74 -0.80 5.05 -11.72
CA GLY A 74 0.63 4.84 -11.92
C GLY A 74 1.36 4.37 -10.67
N VAL A 75 2.43 3.63 -10.90
CA VAL A 75 3.42 3.25 -9.90
C VAL A 75 4.77 3.60 -10.50
N ASP A 76 5.58 4.32 -9.73
CA ASP A 76 6.81 4.85 -10.27
C ASP A 76 7.88 4.96 -9.16
N LYS A 77 9.13 5.15 -9.55
CA LYS A 77 10.27 5.27 -8.62
C LYS A 77 10.37 4.12 -7.63
N VAL A 78 10.16 2.91 -8.11
CA VAL A 78 10.27 1.71 -7.29
C VAL A 78 11.73 1.49 -6.90
N ARG A 79 11.98 1.32 -5.61
CA ARG A 79 13.30 0.98 -5.06
C ARG A 79 13.14 -0.23 -4.15
N LEU A 80 13.89 -1.27 -4.42
CA LEU A 80 13.94 -2.47 -3.60
C LEU A 80 15.34 -2.57 -3.01
N TYR A 81 15.48 -2.27 -1.72
CA TYR A 81 16.79 -2.18 -1.09
C TYR A 81 17.24 -3.50 -0.47
N ARG A 82 16.31 -4.26 0.08
CA ARG A 82 16.58 -5.50 0.79
C ARG A 82 15.46 -6.51 0.58
N PRO A 83 15.76 -7.82 0.58
CA PRO A 83 14.71 -8.83 0.55
C PRO A 83 13.93 -8.86 1.86
N VAL A 84 12.67 -9.28 1.77
CA VAL A 84 11.78 -9.49 2.91
C VAL A 84 11.51 -10.98 3.01
N PHE A 85 11.68 -11.55 4.19
CA PHE A 85 11.69 -12.99 4.42
C PHE A 85 10.51 -13.46 5.27
N PRO A 86 10.18 -14.78 5.23
CA PRO A 86 9.28 -15.35 6.23
C PRO A 86 9.75 -15.06 7.65
N GLY A 87 8.83 -14.72 8.52
CA GLY A 87 9.12 -14.31 9.90
C GLY A 87 9.25 -12.81 10.05
N ASP A 88 9.45 -12.07 8.97
CA ASP A 88 9.52 -10.61 9.05
C ASP A 88 8.12 -10.01 9.21
N ARG A 89 8.06 -8.90 9.92
CA ARG A 89 6.89 -8.02 9.90
C ARG A 89 7.18 -6.89 8.94
N PHE A 90 6.44 -6.86 7.83
CA PHE A 90 6.56 -5.83 6.82
C PHE A 90 5.64 -4.67 7.20
N GLU A 91 6.21 -3.57 7.67
CA GLU A 91 5.47 -2.37 8.03
C GLU A 91 5.48 -1.38 6.88
N ILE A 92 4.34 -0.74 6.64
CA ILE A 92 4.15 0.16 5.53
C ILE A 92 3.75 1.52 6.06
N CYS A 93 4.39 2.56 5.54
CA CYS A 93 3.99 3.94 5.75
C CYS A 93 3.59 4.53 4.40
N ALA A 94 2.31 4.83 4.23
CA ALA A 94 1.76 5.43 3.02
C ALA A 94 1.38 6.88 3.32
N LYS A 95 2.06 7.84 2.70
CA LYS A 95 1.81 9.26 2.89
C LYS A 95 1.20 9.84 1.64
N ILE A 96 0.02 10.45 1.78
CA ILE A 96 -0.59 11.20 0.69
C ILE A 96 0.14 12.54 0.61
N GLU A 97 0.79 12.80 -0.51
CA GLU A 97 1.58 14.01 -0.71
C GLU A 97 0.74 15.16 -1.25
N ARG A 98 -0.19 14.84 -2.16
CA ARG A 98 -1.01 15.86 -2.80
C ARG A 98 -2.29 15.26 -3.34
N ILE A 99 -3.38 16.00 -3.19
CA ILE A 99 -4.63 15.70 -3.86
C ILE A 99 -5.04 16.99 -4.56
N ALA A 100 -5.10 16.96 -5.89
CA ALA A 100 -5.47 18.11 -6.68
C ALA A 100 -6.08 17.66 -7.99
N MET A 101 -7.20 18.28 -8.37
CA MET A 101 -7.87 18.05 -9.65
C MET A 101 -8.19 16.55 -9.89
N GLY A 102 -8.61 15.85 -8.85
CA GLY A 102 -8.95 14.45 -8.94
C GLY A 102 -7.76 13.50 -9.01
N ILE A 103 -6.55 13.98 -8.76
CA ILE A 103 -5.33 13.17 -8.77
C ILE A 103 -4.72 13.17 -7.38
N ALA A 104 -4.49 11.99 -6.83
CA ALA A 104 -3.78 11.81 -5.57
C ALA A 104 -2.41 11.19 -5.83
N THR A 105 -1.38 11.82 -5.30
CA THR A 105 -0.02 11.27 -5.33
C THR A 105 0.43 10.94 -3.92
N ALA A 106 1.13 9.82 -3.78
CA ALA A 106 1.57 9.33 -2.49
C ALA A 106 2.94 8.68 -2.58
N THR A 107 3.63 8.66 -1.46
CA THR A 107 4.86 7.89 -1.28
C THR A 107 4.57 6.76 -0.32
N ALA A 108 4.94 5.54 -0.69
CA ALA A 108 4.82 4.38 0.17
C ALA A 108 6.21 3.82 0.46
N SER A 109 6.47 3.51 1.72
CA SER A 109 7.74 2.97 2.18
C SER A 109 7.49 1.74 3.03
N GLY A 110 8.30 0.70 2.84
CA GLY A 110 8.24 -0.53 3.60
C GLY A 110 9.43 -0.66 4.52
N TYR A 111 9.19 -1.20 5.71
CA TYR A 111 10.19 -1.33 6.78
C TYR A 111 10.14 -2.71 7.39
N VAL A 112 11.30 -3.23 7.74
CA VAL A 112 11.45 -4.41 8.60
C VAL A 112 12.43 -4.02 9.70
N ASN A 113 12.03 -4.21 10.96
CA ASN A 113 12.83 -3.82 12.13
C ASN A 113 13.31 -2.36 12.05
N ASN A 114 12.42 -1.46 11.65
CA ASN A 114 12.67 -0.03 11.51
C ASN A 114 13.71 0.35 10.43
N GLU A 115 14.09 -0.59 9.57
CA GLU A 115 14.95 -0.31 8.43
C GLU A 115 14.15 -0.33 7.14
N ILE A 116 14.37 0.65 6.28
CA ILE A 116 13.68 0.72 5.01
C ILE A 116 14.14 -0.42 4.10
N VAL A 117 13.18 -1.15 3.53
CA VAL A 117 13.46 -2.26 2.63
C VAL A 117 12.98 -1.99 1.20
N SER A 118 11.99 -1.13 1.05
CA SER A 118 11.46 -0.79 -0.29
C SER A 118 10.68 0.52 -0.22
N GLU A 119 10.49 1.13 -1.39
CA GLU A 119 9.65 2.31 -1.51
C GLU A 119 9.19 2.50 -2.95
N CYS A 120 8.13 3.28 -3.13
CA CYS A 120 7.68 3.69 -4.46
C CYS A 120 6.78 4.92 -4.37
N LYS A 121 6.47 5.51 -5.52
CA LYS A 121 5.44 6.52 -5.67
C LYS A 121 4.22 5.93 -6.34
N ILE A 122 3.05 6.33 -5.86
CA ILE A 122 1.77 5.80 -6.33
C ILE A 122 0.86 6.97 -6.67
N THR A 123 0.16 6.85 -7.79
CA THR A 123 -0.79 7.84 -8.26
C THR A 123 -2.15 7.17 -8.43
N TYR A 124 -3.18 7.77 -7.83
CA TYR A 124 -4.57 7.36 -8.00
C TYR A 124 -5.38 8.48 -8.65
N LYS A 125 -6.33 8.09 -9.48
CA LYS A 125 -7.41 8.96 -9.92
C LYS A 125 -8.60 8.77 -9.00
N ILE A 126 -9.16 9.88 -8.53
CA ILE A 126 -10.33 9.88 -7.67
C ILE A 126 -11.51 10.41 -8.48
N PHE A 127 -12.58 9.60 -8.55
CA PHE A 127 -13.83 10.00 -9.20
C PHE A 127 -14.84 10.33 -8.11
N GLU A 128 -15.14 11.62 -7.95
CA GLU A 128 -16.12 12.04 -6.98
C GLU A 128 -17.54 11.87 -7.51
N GLU A 129 -18.44 11.43 -6.63
CA GLU A 129 -19.84 11.27 -6.97
C GLU A 129 -20.44 12.60 -7.42
N GLY A 130 -21.21 12.60 -8.50
CA GLY A 130 -21.88 13.78 -9.03
C GLY A 130 -21.00 14.64 -9.94
N LYS A 131 -19.73 14.34 -10.09
CA LYS A 131 -18.89 14.97 -11.09
C LYS A 131 -18.71 14.01 -12.25
N SER A 132 -19.29 14.36 -13.39
CA SER A 132 -18.98 13.64 -14.62
C SER A 132 -17.47 13.62 -14.78
N GLY A 133 -16.90 12.44 -14.93
CA GLY A 133 -15.45 12.26 -14.99
C GLY A 133 -14.82 13.01 -16.15
N GLY A 134 -14.80 14.28 -15.99
CA GLY A 134 -14.13 15.13 -16.94
C GLY A 134 -12.70 15.33 -16.52
#